data_ecefaa7009b612622636b08588c910c5
#
_entry.id   ecefaa7009b612622636b08588c910c5
#
_cell.length_a   1.000
_cell.length_b   1.000
_cell.length_c   1.000
_cell.angle_alpha   90.00
_cell.angle_beta   90.00
_cell.angle_gamma   90.00
#
_symmetry.space_group_name_H-M   'P 1'
#
loop_
_entity.id
_entity.type
_entity.pdbx_description
1 polymer ?
#
loop_
_entity_poly.entity_id
_entity_poly.type
_entity_poly.pdbx_seq_one_letter_code
_entity_poly.pdbx_strand_id
1 'polypeptide(L)'
;MDKIEFTIRRAQANDYEAVSRIYSGRAVWGTLQLPIPSADMWRKRLAEPPEGAFSLLACVENEVIGHLGLFTLPNNPRRRHVGQIGMAVRDDWQGKGVGTALMQAAVDLADKWLNLRRLELEVYIDNGPAFRLYEKFGFTIEGTLVDYAFRDGHYVDTYMMARPRK
;
A
#
# COMPACT_ATOMS: atom_id res chain seq x y z
N MET A 1 -17.59 16.58 15.61
CA MET A 1 -17.43 15.74 14.40
C MET A 1 -17.29 14.31 14.88
N ASP A 2 -18.20 13.45 14.50
CA ASP A 2 -18.13 12.04 14.83
C ASP A 2 -16.89 11.45 14.17
N LYS A 3 -16.10 10.71 14.95
CA LYS A 3 -14.90 10.05 14.47
C LYS A 3 -15.33 8.94 13.51
N ILE A 4 -14.93 9.06 12.24
CA ILE A 4 -15.20 7.99 11.27
C ILE A 4 -14.46 6.73 11.73
N GLU A 5 -15.21 5.66 11.95
CA GLU A 5 -14.65 4.37 12.33
C GLU A 5 -14.36 3.54 11.09
N PHE A 6 -13.11 3.13 10.95
CA PHE A 6 -12.66 2.27 9.84
C PHE A 6 -12.54 0.84 10.32
N THR A 7 -13.10 -0.10 9.57
CA THR A 7 -12.83 -1.52 9.75
C THR A 7 -11.67 -1.90 8.82
N ILE A 8 -10.61 -2.48 9.39
CA ILE A 8 -9.52 -3.04 8.62
C ILE A 8 -9.65 -4.56 8.63
N ARG A 9 -9.69 -5.16 7.43
CA ARG A 9 -9.79 -6.59 7.26
C ARG A 9 -8.92 -7.11 6.10
N ARG A 10 -8.70 -8.40 6.05
CA ARG A 10 -8.07 -9.02 4.87
C ARG A 10 -9.02 -9.00 3.68
N ALA A 11 -8.46 -8.82 2.49
CA ALA A 11 -9.18 -8.96 1.25
C ALA A 11 -9.58 -10.42 1.02
N GLN A 12 -10.74 -10.58 0.41
CA GLN A 12 -11.27 -11.86 -0.06
C GLN A 12 -11.34 -11.86 -1.59
N ALA A 13 -11.47 -13.02 -2.19
CA ALA A 13 -11.50 -13.14 -3.64
C ALA A 13 -12.58 -12.28 -4.32
N ASN A 14 -13.74 -12.13 -3.68
CA ASN A 14 -14.88 -11.34 -4.19
C ASN A 14 -14.72 -9.82 -4.03
N ASP A 15 -13.66 -9.34 -3.36
CA ASP A 15 -13.40 -7.89 -3.24
C ASP A 15 -12.77 -7.28 -4.51
N TYR A 16 -12.48 -8.07 -5.53
CA TYR A 16 -11.68 -7.66 -6.68
C TYR A 16 -12.24 -6.44 -7.43
N GLU A 17 -13.57 -6.32 -7.55
CA GLU A 17 -14.19 -5.17 -8.20
C GLU A 17 -14.01 -3.89 -7.37
N ALA A 18 -14.18 -3.99 -6.06
CA ALA A 18 -14.01 -2.86 -5.16
C ALA A 18 -12.56 -2.38 -5.13
N VAL A 19 -11.60 -3.30 -5.10
CA VAL A 19 -10.16 -2.97 -5.18
C VAL A 19 -9.84 -2.35 -6.54
N SER A 20 -10.33 -2.93 -7.64
CA SER A 20 -10.13 -2.37 -8.98
C SER A 20 -10.64 -0.93 -9.09
N ARG A 21 -11.76 -0.60 -8.46
CA ARG A 21 -12.30 0.77 -8.44
C ARG A 21 -11.38 1.78 -7.73
N ILE A 22 -10.64 1.38 -6.69
CA ILE A 22 -9.66 2.26 -6.03
C ILE A 22 -8.61 2.73 -7.04
N TYR A 23 -8.14 1.83 -7.89
CA TYR A 23 -7.11 2.11 -8.90
C TYR A 23 -7.66 2.69 -10.22
N SER A 24 -8.95 2.94 -10.31
CA SER A 24 -9.59 3.59 -11.48
C SER A 24 -9.52 5.12 -11.42
N GLY A 25 -9.25 5.70 -10.25
CA GLY A 25 -9.18 7.12 -10.03
C GLY A 25 -7.74 7.65 -10.01
N ARG A 26 -7.57 8.85 -9.46
CA ARG A 26 -6.26 9.51 -9.31
C ARG A 26 -5.31 8.78 -8.37
N ALA A 27 -5.83 7.95 -7.46
CA ALA A 27 -5.00 7.14 -6.56
C ALA A 27 -3.97 6.30 -7.31
N VAL A 28 -4.27 5.86 -8.54
CA VAL A 28 -3.33 5.10 -9.38
C VAL A 28 -2.04 5.86 -9.67
N TRP A 29 -2.08 7.20 -9.72
CA TRP A 29 -0.92 8.05 -10.02
C TRP A 29 0.18 7.98 -8.95
N GLY A 30 -0.18 7.58 -7.75
CA GLY A 30 0.76 7.34 -6.65
C GLY A 30 1.30 5.91 -6.59
N THR A 31 1.00 5.07 -7.58
CA THR A 31 1.36 3.65 -7.62
C THR A 31 2.06 3.29 -8.93
N LEU A 32 2.57 2.07 -9.02
CA LEU A 32 3.08 1.50 -10.28
C LEU A 32 1.99 0.81 -11.13
N GLN A 33 0.73 0.90 -10.71
CA GLN A 33 -0.38 0.35 -11.49
C GLN A 33 -0.67 1.25 -12.71
N LEU A 34 -1.13 0.63 -13.78
CA LEU A 34 -1.59 1.37 -14.95
C LEU A 34 -3.01 1.94 -14.69
N PRO A 35 -3.34 3.12 -15.25
CA PRO A 35 -4.72 3.57 -15.28
C PRO A 35 -5.59 2.56 -16.04
N ILE A 36 -6.90 2.60 -15.78
CA ILE A 36 -7.88 1.63 -16.32
C ILE A 36 -7.49 0.19 -15.91
N PRO A 37 -7.58 -0.14 -14.62
CA PRO A 37 -7.16 -1.43 -14.11
C PRO A 37 -8.04 -2.55 -14.65
N SER A 38 -7.43 -3.72 -14.85
CA SER A 38 -8.16 -4.93 -15.18
C SER A 38 -8.80 -5.54 -13.93
N ALA A 39 -10.12 -5.61 -13.88
CA ALA A 39 -10.83 -6.33 -12.82
C ALA A 39 -10.44 -7.82 -12.78
N ASP A 40 -10.20 -8.45 -13.94
CA ASP A 40 -9.76 -9.84 -14.02
C ASP A 40 -8.36 -10.04 -13.42
N MET A 41 -7.45 -9.07 -13.58
CA MET A 41 -6.15 -9.11 -12.92
C MET A 41 -6.31 -9.10 -11.40
N TRP A 42 -7.16 -8.24 -10.86
CA TRP A 42 -7.43 -8.18 -9.43
C TRP A 42 -8.11 -9.43 -8.93
N ARG A 43 -9.07 -9.97 -9.71
CA ARG A 43 -9.74 -11.23 -9.39
C ARG A 43 -8.73 -12.37 -9.21
N LYS A 44 -7.81 -12.55 -10.15
CA LYS A 44 -6.75 -13.57 -10.07
C LYS A 44 -5.83 -13.33 -8.87
N ARG A 45 -5.38 -12.09 -8.68
CA ARG A 45 -4.46 -11.73 -7.59
C ARG A 45 -5.04 -11.97 -6.21
N LEU A 46 -6.34 -11.72 -6.00
CA LEU A 46 -7.00 -11.94 -4.72
C LEU A 46 -7.45 -13.38 -4.51
N ALA A 47 -7.78 -14.11 -5.57
CA ALA A 47 -8.15 -15.53 -5.48
C ALA A 47 -6.93 -16.42 -5.20
N GLU A 48 -5.79 -16.11 -5.83
CA GLU A 48 -4.55 -16.87 -5.72
C GLU A 48 -3.38 -15.93 -5.37
N PRO A 49 -3.37 -15.37 -4.13
CA PRO A 49 -2.31 -14.47 -3.73
C PRO A 49 -0.96 -15.20 -3.68
N PRO A 50 0.13 -14.55 -4.13
CA PRO A 50 1.46 -15.09 -3.96
C PRO A 50 1.77 -15.40 -2.50
N GLU A 51 2.61 -16.41 -2.25
CA GLU A 51 3.10 -16.70 -0.91
C GLU A 51 3.74 -15.46 -0.27
N GLY A 52 3.36 -15.17 0.97
CA GLY A 52 3.86 -14.00 1.69
C GLY A 52 3.18 -12.69 1.33
N ALA A 53 2.13 -12.69 0.51
CA ALA A 53 1.33 -11.52 0.20
C ALA A 53 0.14 -11.38 1.17
N PHE A 54 -0.01 -10.18 1.72
CA PHE A 54 -1.13 -9.81 2.61
C PHE A 54 -1.81 -8.58 2.04
N SER A 55 -3.06 -8.71 1.64
CA SER A 55 -3.90 -7.60 1.19
C SER A 55 -4.84 -7.18 2.31
N LEU A 56 -4.71 -5.93 2.76
CA LEU A 56 -5.58 -5.31 3.76
C LEU A 56 -6.52 -4.30 3.10
N LEU A 57 -7.76 -4.30 3.53
CA LEU A 57 -8.77 -3.36 3.07
C LEU A 57 -9.23 -2.48 4.23
N ALA A 58 -9.37 -1.19 3.96
CA ALA A 58 -10.11 -0.28 4.82
C ALA A 58 -11.54 -0.17 4.32
N CYS A 59 -12.49 -0.34 5.23
CA CYS A 59 -13.91 -0.29 4.93
C CYS A 59 -14.62 0.69 5.86
N VAL A 60 -15.63 1.37 5.33
CA VAL A 60 -16.66 2.06 6.12
C VAL A 60 -17.97 1.35 5.84
N GLU A 61 -18.62 0.86 6.89
CA GLU A 61 -19.73 -0.07 6.77
C GLU A 61 -19.32 -1.28 5.91
N ASN A 62 -19.87 -1.43 4.72
CA ASN A 62 -19.53 -2.50 3.77
C ASN A 62 -18.77 -2.00 2.54
N GLU A 63 -18.43 -0.70 2.49
CA GLU A 63 -17.77 -0.10 1.35
C GLU A 63 -16.26 -0.12 1.48
N VAL A 64 -15.56 -0.69 0.51
CA VAL A 64 -14.10 -0.70 0.44
C VAL A 64 -13.60 0.65 -0.07
N ILE A 65 -12.78 1.33 0.73
CA ILE A 65 -12.31 2.70 0.48
C ILE A 65 -10.79 2.84 0.42
N GLY A 66 -10.06 1.77 0.76
CA GLY A 66 -8.60 1.76 0.68
C GLY A 66 -8.05 0.34 0.64
N HIS A 67 -6.88 0.19 0.05
CA HIS A 67 -6.15 -1.06 -0.08
C HIS A 67 -4.68 -0.87 0.27
N LEU A 68 -4.12 -1.81 1.01
CA LEU A 68 -2.70 -1.91 1.29
C LEU A 68 -2.23 -3.34 1.04
N GLY A 69 -1.19 -3.50 0.22
CA GLY A 69 -0.46 -4.74 0.05
C GLY A 69 0.81 -4.74 0.91
N LEU A 70 0.99 -5.78 1.71
CA LEU A 70 2.24 -6.09 2.40
C LEU A 70 2.80 -7.38 1.80
N PHE A 71 4.00 -7.33 1.27
CA PHE A 71 4.66 -8.44 0.58
C PHE A 71 5.92 -8.82 1.35
N THR A 72 5.94 -10.02 1.92
CA THR A 72 7.15 -10.60 2.52
C THR A 72 7.95 -11.35 1.46
N LEU A 73 9.17 -11.73 1.79
CA LEU A 73 10.08 -12.42 0.87
C LEU A 73 10.43 -13.83 1.41
N PRO A 74 9.45 -14.75 1.55
CA PRO A 74 9.66 -16.03 2.22
C PRO A 74 10.67 -16.92 1.51
N ASN A 75 10.77 -16.81 0.18
CA ASN A 75 11.67 -17.59 -0.66
C ASN A 75 13.06 -16.95 -0.81
N ASN A 76 13.35 -15.85 -0.11
CA ASN A 76 14.67 -15.24 -0.06
C ASN A 76 15.22 -15.32 1.37
N PRO A 77 16.04 -16.36 1.71
CA PRO A 77 16.49 -16.59 3.08
C PRO A 77 17.22 -15.42 3.71
N ARG A 78 17.93 -14.64 2.90
CA ARG A 78 18.69 -13.47 3.37
C ARG A 78 17.84 -12.23 3.58
N ARG A 79 16.61 -12.20 3.06
CA ARG A 79 15.68 -11.08 3.15
C ARG A 79 14.32 -11.44 3.75
N ARG A 80 14.20 -12.57 4.45
CA ARG A 80 12.96 -12.99 5.13
C ARG A 80 12.46 -11.99 6.18
N HIS A 81 13.34 -11.16 6.69
CA HIS A 81 13.04 -10.11 7.67
C HIS A 81 12.48 -8.83 7.05
N VAL A 82 12.30 -8.78 5.74
CA VAL A 82 11.87 -7.59 4.98
C VAL A 82 10.43 -7.76 4.52
N GLY A 83 9.65 -6.69 4.66
CA GLY A 83 8.35 -6.53 4.03
C GLY A 83 8.31 -5.30 3.13
N GLN A 84 7.63 -5.40 2.00
CA GLN A 84 7.42 -4.29 1.07
C GLN A 84 5.96 -3.86 1.12
N ILE A 85 5.71 -2.55 1.10
CA ILE A 85 4.36 -1.98 1.22
C ILE A 85 4.00 -1.19 -0.03
N GLY A 86 2.79 -1.40 -0.54
CA GLY A 86 2.13 -0.54 -1.51
C GLY A 86 0.71 -0.23 -1.06
N MET A 87 0.25 1.02 -1.23
CA MET A 87 -1.04 1.45 -0.73
C MET A 87 -1.72 2.41 -1.69
N ALA A 88 -3.05 2.34 -1.74
CA ALA A 88 -3.89 3.33 -2.39
C ALA A 88 -5.17 3.57 -1.58
N VAL A 89 -5.62 4.81 -1.55
CA VAL A 89 -6.89 5.24 -0.94
C VAL A 89 -7.75 5.86 -2.02
N ARG A 90 -9.02 5.47 -2.06
CA ARG A 90 -9.99 6.03 -3.02
C ARG A 90 -10.03 7.56 -2.91
N ASP A 91 -10.12 8.24 -4.04
CA ASP A 91 -9.92 9.69 -4.14
C ASP A 91 -10.79 10.50 -3.19
N ASP A 92 -12.07 10.13 -3.08
CA ASP A 92 -13.06 10.80 -2.21
C ASP A 92 -12.84 10.53 -0.71
N TRP A 93 -11.96 9.58 -0.37
CA TRP A 93 -11.60 9.22 1.00
C TRP A 93 -10.18 9.62 1.41
N GLN A 94 -9.46 10.29 0.53
CA GLN A 94 -8.13 10.82 0.87
C GLN A 94 -8.24 11.95 1.90
N GLY A 95 -7.21 12.11 2.73
CA GLY A 95 -7.17 13.14 3.77
C GLY A 95 -8.08 12.88 4.99
N LYS A 96 -8.77 11.73 5.06
CA LYS A 96 -9.72 11.38 6.13
C LYS A 96 -9.20 10.32 7.11
N GLY A 97 -7.90 10.03 7.10
CA GLY A 97 -7.27 9.09 8.03
C GLY A 97 -7.22 7.63 7.58
N VAL A 98 -7.77 7.30 6.40
CA VAL A 98 -7.79 5.92 5.87
C VAL A 98 -6.39 5.35 5.73
N GLY A 99 -5.46 6.10 5.14
CA GLY A 99 -4.06 5.68 4.99
C GLY A 99 -3.38 5.44 6.34
N THR A 100 -3.69 6.25 7.34
CA THR A 100 -3.17 6.07 8.71
C THR A 100 -3.67 4.76 9.33
N ALA A 101 -4.96 4.45 9.17
CA ALA A 101 -5.54 3.21 9.68
C ALA A 101 -4.93 1.97 9.00
N LEU A 102 -4.76 2.00 7.67
CA LEU A 102 -4.11 0.93 6.92
C LEU A 102 -2.65 0.73 7.33
N MET A 103 -1.88 1.82 7.44
CA MET A 103 -0.48 1.76 7.87
C MET A 103 -0.33 1.23 9.28
N GLN A 104 -1.19 1.65 10.22
CA GLN A 104 -1.17 1.12 11.58
C GLN A 104 -1.40 -0.39 11.59
N ALA A 105 -2.38 -0.88 10.85
CA ALA A 105 -2.66 -2.30 10.76
C ALA A 105 -1.49 -3.08 10.12
N ALA A 106 -0.88 -2.54 9.08
CA ALA A 106 0.27 -3.17 8.42
C ALA A 106 1.51 -3.22 9.33
N VAL A 107 1.79 -2.15 10.06
CA VAL A 107 2.90 -2.10 11.03
C VAL A 107 2.66 -3.06 12.19
N ASP A 108 1.44 -3.11 12.72
CA ASP A 108 1.08 -4.06 13.77
C ASP A 108 1.23 -5.52 13.30
N LEU A 109 0.78 -5.83 12.09
CA LEU A 109 0.95 -7.14 11.48
C LEU A 109 2.43 -7.51 11.33
N ALA A 110 3.23 -6.58 10.80
CA ALA A 110 4.66 -6.76 10.57
C ALA A 110 5.43 -6.99 11.88
N ASP A 111 5.18 -6.13 12.87
CA ASP A 111 5.96 -6.10 14.11
C ASP A 111 5.57 -7.20 15.10
N LYS A 112 4.25 -7.49 15.22
CA LYS A 112 3.69 -8.34 16.28
C LYS A 112 3.45 -9.78 15.83
N TRP A 113 3.28 -10.02 14.52
CA TRP A 113 2.86 -11.32 14.01
C TRP A 113 3.82 -11.93 13.00
N LEU A 114 4.40 -11.13 12.11
CA LEU A 114 5.29 -11.62 11.05
C LEU A 114 6.78 -11.52 11.41
N ASN A 115 7.11 -10.92 12.55
CA ASN A 115 8.48 -10.69 13.00
C ASN A 115 9.38 -10.03 11.94
N LEU A 116 8.81 -9.09 11.17
CA LEU A 116 9.57 -8.33 10.20
C LEU A 116 10.42 -7.27 10.92
N ARG A 117 11.68 -7.17 10.53
CA ARG A 117 12.63 -6.20 11.09
C ARG A 117 12.78 -4.94 10.24
N ARG A 118 12.29 -5.00 9.01
CA ARG A 118 12.43 -3.91 8.06
C ARG A 118 11.19 -3.86 7.16
N LEU A 119 10.59 -2.69 7.04
CA LEU A 119 9.59 -2.39 6.04
C LEU A 119 10.17 -1.42 5.01
N GLU A 120 9.94 -1.69 3.75
CA GLU A 120 10.38 -0.89 2.61
C GLU A 120 9.18 -0.41 1.80
N LEU A 121 9.30 0.75 1.23
CA LEU A 121 8.35 1.27 0.26
C LEU A 121 9.02 2.26 -0.69
N GLU A 122 8.36 2.49 -1.80
CA GLU A 122 8.72 3.52 -2.76
C GLU A 122 7.61 4.57 -2.79
N VAL A 123 8.00 5.83 -2.85
CA VAL A 123 7.06 6.95 -2.95
C VAL A 123 7.59 7.97 -3.94
N TYR A 124 6.74 8.37 -4.89
CA TYR A 124 7.13 9.41 -5.85
C TYR A 124 7.45 10.72 -5.12
N ILE A 125 8.49 11.40 -5.58
CA ILE A 125 8.99 12.63 -4.94
C ILE A 125 7.93 13.74 -4.87
N ASP A 126 6.95 13.73 -5.76
CA ASP A 126 5.82 14.68 -5.81
C ASP A 126 4.58 14.24 -5.00
N ASN A 127 4.63 13.06 -4.35
CA ASN A 127 3.54 12.58 -3.51
C ASN A 127 3.75 12.99 -2.04
N GLY A 128 3.69 14.29 -1.77
CA GLY A 128 3.89 14.84 -0.44
C GLY A 128 2.97 14.28 0.65
N PRO A 129 1.67 14.09 0.42
CA PRO A 129 0.77 13.50 1.41
C PRO A 129 1.19 12.09 1.85
N ALA A 130 1.55 11.21 0.90
CA ALA A 130 2.02 9.87 1.20
C ALA A 130 3.38 9.91 1.93
N PHE A 131 4.30 10.74 1.47
CA PHE A 131 5.60 10.92 2.12
C PHE A 131 5.44 11.28 3.61
N ARG A 132 4.64 12.31 3.94
CA ARG A 132 4.38 12.72 5.33
C ARG A 132 3.71 11.62 6.17
N LEU A 133 2.84 10.82 5.53
CA LEU A 133 2.24 9.67 6.21
C LEU A 133 3.30 8.66 6.61
N TYR A 134 4.20 8.30 5.70
CA TYR A 134 5.25 7.31 5.97
C TYR A 134 6.24 7.80 7.03
N GLU A 135 6.61 9.08 7.01
CA GLU A 135 7.45 9.67 8.07
C GLU A 135 6.83 9.49 9.47
N LYS A 136 5.50 9.67 9.61
CA LYS A 136 4.80 9.46 10.90
C LYS A 136 4.93 8.03 11.43
N PHE A 137 5.13 7.05 10.56
CA PHE A 137 5.32 5.66 10.93
C PHE A 137 6.80 5.27 11.06
N GLY A 138 7.71 6.24 11.01
CA GLY A 138 9.14 6.03 11.22
C GLY A 138 9.91 5.61 9.98
N PHE A 139 9.35 5.77 8.78
CA PHE A 139 10.09 5.59 7.54
C PHE A 139 11.00 6.79 7.28
N THR A 140 12.20 6.52 6.80
CA THR A 140 13.18 7.52 6.38
C THR A 140 13.65 7.25 4.96
N ILE A 141 14.07 8.30 4.25
CA ILE A 141 14.66 8.17 2.91
C ILE A 141 16.03 7.48 3.03
N GLU A 142 16.23 6.45 2.22
CA GLU A 142 17.53 5.78 2.06
C GLU A 142 18.18 6.06 0.70
N GLY A 143 17.43 6.58 -0.25
CA GLY A 143 17.94 6.96 -1.56
C GLY A 143 16.87 7.53 -2.47
N THR A 144 17.31 8.13 -3.57
CA THR A 144 16.47 8.59 -4.67
C THR A 144 16.76 7.74 -5.90
N LEU A 145 15.71 7.18 -6.46
CA LEU A 145 15.76 6.41 -7.71
C LEU A 145 15.38 7.37 -8.85
N VAL A 146 16.36 7.71 -9.67
CA VAL A 146 16.20 8.68 -10.78
C VAL A 146 15.53 8.00 -11.96
N ASP A 147 14.60 8.70 -12.61
CA ASP A 147 13.84 8.20 -13.77
C ASP A 147 13.19 6.81 -13.52
N TYR A 148 12.73 6.61 -12.30
CA TYR A 148 12.27 5.30 -11.82
C TYR A 148 11.02 4.79 -12.51
N ALA A 149 10.09 5.67 -12.83
CA ALA A 149 8.84 5.30 -13.48
C ALA A 149 8.43 6.32 -14.54
N PHE A 150 7.74 5.84 -15.57
CA PHE A 150 7.14 6.68 -16.60
C PHE A 150 5.66 6.87 -16.29
N ARG A 151 5.24 8.13 -16.12
CA ARG A 151 3.88 8.50 -15.76
C ARG A 151 3.46 9.77 -16.49
N ASP A 152 2.33 9.70 -17.15
CA ASP A 152 1.71 10.86 -17.83
C ASP A 152 2.70 11.60 -18.76
N GLY A 153 3.45 10.86 -19.56
CA GLY A 153 4.39 11.41 -20.56
C GLY A 153 5.76 11.80 -20.02
N HIS A 154 6.06 11.61 -18.72
CA HIS A 154 7.36 11.97 -18.15
C HIS A 154 7.92 10.85 -17.26
N TYR A 155 9.24 10.85 -17.09
CA TYR A 155 9.90 10.07 -16.05
C TYR A 155 9.76 10.75 -14.70
N VAL A 156 9.58 9.98 -13.66
CA VAL A 156 9.38 10.45 -12.28
C VAL A 156 10.37 9.78 -11.37
N ASP A 157 11.03 10.58 -10.55
CA ASP A 157 11.91 10.09 -9.50
C ASP A 157 11.10 9.57 -8.31
N THR A 158 11.71 8.67 -7.55
CA THR A 158 11.08 8.01 -6.42
C THR A 158 12.04 7.96 -5.24
N TYR A 159 11.55 8.26 -4.05
CA TYR A 159 12.28 7.94 -2.84
C TYR A 159 12.11 6.46 -2.49
N MET A 160 13.22 5.77 -2.24
CA MET A 160 13.22 4.53 -1.49
C MET A 160 13.21 4.88 -0.01
N MET A 161 12.18 4.45 0.70
CA MET A 161 12.05 4.67 2.13
C MET A 161 12.03 3.35 2.88
N ALA A 162 12.58 3.35 4.09
CA ALA A 162 12.56 2.18 4.94
C ALA A 162 12.31 2.54 6.41
N ARG A 163 11.70 1.58 7.09
CA ARG A 163 11.48 1.60 8.54
C ARG A 163 12.13 0.37 9.14
N PRO A 164 13.36 0.47 9.70
CA PRO A 164 13.91 -0.58 10.53
C PRO A 164 13.20 -0.60 11.89
N ARG A 165 12.80 -1.79 12.35
CA ARG A 165 12.28 -1.97 13.72
C ARG A 165 13.46 -1.97 14.69
N LYS A 166 13.41 -1.08 15.66
CA LYS A 166 14.38 -0.99 16.75
C LYS A 166 14.16 -2.09 17.79
#